data_756b775c4dc1aa6d28599ccbdef2c09a
#
_entry.id   756b775c4dc1aa6d28599ccbdef2c09a
#
_cell.length_a   1.000
_cell.length_b   1.000
_cell.length_c   1.000
_cell.angle_alpha   90.00
_cell.angle_beta   90.00
_cell.angle_gamma   90.00
#
_symmetry.space_group_name_H-M   'P 1'
#
loop_
_entity.id
_entity.type
_entity.pdbx_description
1 polymer ?
#
loop_
_entity_poly.entity_id
_entity_poly.type
_entity_poly.pdbx_seq_one_letter_code
_entity_poly.pdbx_strand_id
1 'polypeptide(L)'
;MYKRQVPPYYTEYRYILGTRGENPLICIGINPSTAQPGDLDNTLKSVERIALGNGYDSFTMFNVYPQRATDPNAMDTAFNRALHEQNMAAFRYVLGQYAPGNRPAVWAAWGTLIEKRPYLFDALEQMLAIGEEYHAQWLTFGARSKAGHPHHPLYLRRDSVPAVSYTHLTLPTNSR
;
A
#
# COMPACT_ATOMS: atom_id res chain seq x y z
N MET A 1 15.44 -8.79 12.56
CA MET A 1 14.62 -7.69 12.00
C MET A 1 13.31 -7.61 12.76
N TYR A 2 13.05 -6.49 13.41
CA TYR A 2 11.82 -6.33 14.21
C TYR A 2 10.60 -6.23 13.30
N LYS A 3 9.63 -7.10 13.53
CA LYS A 3 8.36 -7.13 12.79
C LYS A 3 7.34 -6.26 13.48
N ARG A 4 6.42 -5.67 12.71
CA ARG A 4 5.41 -4.76 13.19
C ARG A 4 4.06 -5.09 12.56
N GLN A 5 3.01 -5.09 13.37
CA GLN A 5 1.63 -5.19 12.90
C GLN A 5 0.73 -4.27 13.74
N VAL A 6 -0.25 -3.64 13.08
CA VAL A 6 -1.29 -2.85 13.75
C VAL A 6 -2.65 -3.27 13.17
N PRO A 7 -3.58 -3.75 13.97
CA PRO A 7 -3.45 -4.10 15.40
C PRO A 7 -2.38 -5.16 15.67
N PRO A 8 -1.84 -5.26 16.89
CA PRO A 8 -0.75 -6.20 17.19
C PRO A 8 -1.18 -7.68 17.27
N TYR A 9 -2.45 -7.95 17.10
CA TYR A 9 -3.05 -9.29 17.07
C TYR A 9 -3.89 -9.46 15.79
N TYR A 10 -4.22 -10.70 15.43
CA TYR A 10 -5.04 -11.00 14.27
C TYR A 10 -6.50 -10.58 14.51
N THR A 11 -7.05 -9.79 13.58
CA THR A 11 -8.45 -9.36 13.59
C THR A 11 -8.94 -9.24 12.14
N GLU A 12 -10.21 -8.95 11.95
CA GLU A 12 -10.86 -8.79 10.64
C GLU A 12 -10.30 -7.64 9.81
N TYR A 13 -9.48 -6.78 10.40
CA TYR A 13 -8.82 -5.66 9.72
C TYR A 13 -7.36 -5.55 10.14
N ARG A 14 -6.57 -4.94 9.27
CA ARG A 14 -5.15 -4.67 9.50
C ARG A 14 -4.76 -3.38 8.80
N TYR A 15 -4.14 -2.46 9.53
CA TYR A 15 -3.66 -1.21 8.97
C TYR A 15 -2.23 -1.31 8.49
N ILE A 16 -1.34 -1.88 9.30
CA ILE A 16 0.10 -1.89 9.07
C ILE A 16 0.64 -3.31 9.27
N LEU A 17 1.49 -3.74 8.35
CA LEU A 17 2.34 -4.91 8.52
C LEU A 17 3.70 -4.64 7.88
N GLY A 18 4.78 -4.92 8.58
CA GLY A 18 6.10 -4.73 8.01
C GLY A 18 7.24 -5.05 8.96
N THR A 19 8.41 -4.58 8.58
CA THR A 19 9.63 -4.63 9.36
C THR A 19 10.02 -3.21 9.75
N ARG A 20 10.81 -3.07 10.81
CA ARG A 20 11.31 -1.78 11.25
C ARG A 20 12.71 -1.56 10.71
N GLY A 21 12.99 -0.36 10.24
CA GLY A 21 14.28 0.08 9.76
C GLY A 21 14.31 1.60 9.65
N GLU A 22 15.44 2.11 9.21
CA GLU A 22 15.67 3.55 9.07
C GLU A 22 15.26 4.07 7.69
N ASN A 23 15.21 3.18 6.69
CA ASN A 23 14.88 3.51 5.31
C ASN A 23 13.82 2.54 4.75
N PRO A 24 12.57 2.60 5.24
CA PRO A 24 11.50 1.72 4.79
C PRO A 24 10.97 2.11 3.41
N LEU A 25 10.53 1.10 2.65
CA LEU A 25 9.63 1.30 1.50
C LEU A 25 8.19 1.06 1.95
N ILE A 26 7.33 2.05 1.78
CA ILE A 26 5.90 1.88 2.01
C ILE A 26 5.28 1.31 0.73
N CYS A 27 4.51 0.24 0.85
CA CYS A 27 3.79 -0.37 -0.27
C CYS A 27 2.28 -0.32 -0.01
N ILE A 28 1.52 0.15 -0.99
CA ILE A 28 0.07 0.27 -0.87
C ILE A 28 -0.62 -0.72 -1.80
N GLY A 29 -1.23 -1.76 -1.21
CA GLY A 29 -2.13 -2.70 -1.88
C GLY A 29 -3.60 -2.32 -1.71
N ILE A 30 -4.51 -3.20 -2.10
CA ILE A 30 -5.96 -2.95 -1.98
C ILE A 30 -6.44 -3.22 -0.56
N ASN A 31 -6.29 -4.44 -0.10
CA ASN A 31 -6.77 -4.90 1.20
C ASN A 31 -5.87 -6.01 1.76
N PRO A 32 -5.79 -6.16 3.07
CA PRO A 32 -5.03 -7.25 3.67
C PRO A 32 -5.70 -8.61 3.47
N SER A 33 -4.87 -9.65 3.45
CA SER A 33 -5.29 -11.04 3.45
C SER A 33 -4.88 -11.72 4.76
N THR A 34 -4.32 -12.90 4.70
CA THR A 34 -3.98 -13.73 5.87
C THR A 34 -2.62 -13.43 6.49
N ALA A 35 -1.75 -12.68 5.81
CA ALA A 35 -0.38 -12.44 6.26
C ALA A 35 -0.29 -11.84 7.66
N GLN A 36 0.69 -12.33 8.42
CA GLN A 36 1.01 -11.92 9.79
C GLN A 36 2.52 -11.79 9.97
N PRO A 37 3.00 -11.14 11.04
CA PRO A 37 4.42 -11.13 11.36
C PRO A 37 4.96 -12.57 11.50
N GLY A 38 5.98 -12.90 10.68
CA GLY A 38 6.56 -14.25 10.67
C GLY A 38 5.89 -15.26 9.74
N ASP A 39 4.73 -14.91 9.19
CA ASP A 39 3.99 -15.75 8.23
C ASP A 39 3.45 -14.87 7.10
N LEU A 40 4.34 -14.47 6.21
CA LEU A 40 4.02 -13.63 5.06
C LEU A 40 3.45 -14.47 3.93
N ASP A 41 2.40 -13.96 3.30
CA ASP A 41 1.89 -14.52 2.05
C ASP A 41 2.82 -14.21 0.86
N ASN A 42 2.51 -14.75 -0.31
CA ASN A 42 3.34 -14.59 -1.50
C ASN A 42 3.46 -13.13 -1.95
N THR A 43 2.42 -12.34 -1.76
CA THR A 43 2.43 -10.91 -2.09
C THR A 43 3.43 -10.17 -1.20
N LEU A 44 3.38 -10.37 0.11
CA LEU A 44 4.28 -9.69 1.05
C LEU A 44 5.72 -10.19 0.96
N LYS A 45 5.93 -11.47 0.63
CA LYS A 45 7.28 -11.98 0.31
C LYS A 45 7.87 -11.27 -0.91
N SER A 46 7.04 -10.99 -1.92
CA SER A 46 7.46 -10.22 -3.09
C SER A 46 7.78 -8.77 -2.72
N VAL A 47 6.95 -8.13 -1.90
CA VAL A 47 7.18 -6.77 -1.43
C VAL A 47 8.50 -6.66 -0.66
N GLU A 48 8.74 -7.55 0.30
CA GLU A 48 9.98 -7.58 1.07
C GLU A 48 11.21 -7.75 0.16
N ARG A 49 11.16 -8.71 -0.75
CA ARG A 49 12.25 -8.98 -1.68
C ARG A 49 12.57 -7.77 -2.57
N ILE A 50 11.57 -7.11 -3.11
CA ILE A 50 11.75 -5.94 -3.98
C ILE A 50 12.25 -4.74 -3.17
N ALA A 51 11.74 -4.51 -1.99
CA ALA A 51 12.23 -3.44 -1.11
C ALA A 51 13.73 -3.61 -0.82
N LEU A 52 14.12 -4.79 -0.32
CA LEU A 52 15.52 -5.08 0.00
C LEU A 52 16.41 -5.04 -1.25
N GLY A 53 15.93 -5.52 -2.39
CA GLY A 53 16.67 -5.50 -3.66
C GLY A 53 16.89 -4.11 -4.24
N ASN A 54 16.15 -3.10 -3.78
CA ASN A 54 16.24 -1.71 -4.24
C ASN A 54 16.86 -0.75 -3.21
N GLY A 55 17.57 -1.28 -2.23
CA GLY A 55 18.33 -0.49 -1.28
C GLY A 55 17.57 0.02 -0.07
N TYR A 56 16.32 -0.42 0.11
CA TYR A 56 15.59 -0.18 1.35
C TYR A 56 15.99 -1.22 2.40
N ASP A 57 15.96 -0.86 3.66
CA ASP A 57 16.33 -1.76 4.77
C ASP A 57 15.12 -2.46 5.40
N SER A 58 13.93 -2.04 5.03
CA SER A 58 12.67 -2.49 5.60
C SER A 58 11.50 -2.16 4.68
N PHE A 59 10.33 -2.69 5.00
CA PHE A 59 9.12 -2.36 4.29
C PHE A 59 7.94 -2.15 5.24
N THR A 60 6.98 -1.35 4.80
CA THR A 60 5.69 -1.18 5.47
C THR A 60 4.58 -1.47 4.48
N MET A 61 3.85 -2.57 4.68
CA MET A 61 2.66 -2.85 3.89
C MET A 61 1.48 -2.09 4.45
N PHE A 62 0.84 -1.34 3.58
CA PHE A 62 -0.36 -0.58 3.82
C PHE A 62 -1.40 -0.89 2.74
N ASN A 63 -2.67 -0.59 2.97
CA ASN A 63 -3.72 -0.90 2.01
C ASN A 63 -4.68 0.28 1.85
N VAL A 64 -5.31 0.36 0.69
CA VAL A 64 -6.34 1.37 0.42
C VAL A 64 -7.53 1.19 1.37
N TYR A 65 -7.89 -0.07 1.66
CA TYR A 65 -8.96 -0.41 2.61
C TYR A 65 -8.48 -1.50 3.57
N PRO A 66 -8.69 -1.38 4.88
CA PRO A 66 -8.03 -2.25 5.85
C PRO A 66 -8.76 -3.55 6.16
N GLN A 67 -9.92 -3.81 5.58
CA GLN A 67 -10.67 -5.05 5.79
C GLN A 67 -9.93 -6.25 5.20
N ARG A 68 -9.72 -7.31 6.01
CA ARG A 68 -9.15 -8.57 5.52
C ARG A 68 -10.13 -9.28 4.60
N ALA A 69 -9.65 -9.68 3.43
CA ALA A 69 -10.35 -10.57 2.51
C ALA A 69 -9.36 -11.24 1.59
N THR A 70 -9.31 -12.57 1.59
CA THR A 70 -8.49 -13.35 0.66
C THR A 70 -9.07 -13.29 -0.74
N ASP A 71 -10.39 -13.40 -0.85
CA ASP A 71 -11.12 -13.12 -2.08
C ASP A 71 -11.59 -11.66 -2.05
N PRO A 72 -11.16 -10.81 -3.00
CA PRO A 72 -11.60 -9.41 -3.07
C PRO A 72 -13.12 -9.24 -3.18
N ASN A 73 -13.84 -10.25 -3.68
CA ASN A 73 -15.31 -10.24 -3.73
C ASN A 73 -15.94 -10.28 -2.33
N ALA A 74 -15.21 -10.74 -1.32
CA ALA A 74 -15.68 -10.82 0.06
C ALA A 74 -15.53 -9.48 0.83
N MET A 75 -14.92 -8.45 0.23
CA MET A 75 -14.93 -7.12 0.85
C MET A 75 -16.37 -6.59 0.94
N ASP A 76 -16.66 -5.88 2.04
CA ASP A 76 -17.96 -5.25 2.24
C ASP A 76 -18.38 -4.42 1.02
N THR A 77 -19.64 -4.51 0.66
CA THR A 77 -20.22 -3.68 -0.40
C THR A 77 -20.50 -2.26 0.09
N ALA A 78 -20.75 -2.10 1.38
CA ALA A 78 -20.95 -0.81 2.02
C ALA A 78 -19.64 -0.28 2.63
N PHE A 79 -19.38 1.00 2.41
CA PHE A 79 -18.20 1.69 2.95
C PHE A 79 -18.32 1.84 4.48
N ASN A 80 -17.31 1.38 5.21
CA ASN A 80 -17.20 1.60 6.65
C ASN A 80 -16.33 2.84 6.92
N ARG A 81 -16.97 3.96 7.19
CA ARG A 81 -16.31 5.24 7.41
C ARG A 81 -15.35 5.22 8.60
N ALA A 82 -15.76 4.64 9.73
CA ALA A 82 -14.91 4.58 10.92
C ALA A 82 -13.62 3.81 10.66
N LEU A 83 -13.72 2.69 9.96
CA LEU A 83 -12.58 1.88 9.56
C LEU A 83 -11.64 2.65 8.60
N HIS A 84 -12.22 3.37 7.65
CA HIS A 84 -11.47 4.22 6.72
C HIS A 84 -10.75 5.37 7.44
N GLU A 85 -11.40 6.05 8.36
CA GLU A 85 -10.79 7.16 9.12
C GLU A 85 -9.61 6.69 9.95
N GLN A 86 -9.72 5.52 10.58
CA GLN A 86 -8.60 4.90 11.30
C GLN A 86 -7.46 4.51 10.35
N ASN A 87 -7.78 4.03 9.15
CA ASN A 87 -6.79 3.71 8.14
C ASN A 87 -6.02 4.97 7.69
N MET A 88 -6.72 6.07 7.48
CA MET A 88 -6.09 7.35 7.10
C MET A 88 -5.22 7.91 8.24
N ALA A 89 -5.66 7.80 9.48
CA ALA A 89 -4.85 8.17 10.65
C ALA A 89 -3.57 7.31 10.75
N ALA A 90 -3.67 6.02 10.49
CA ALA A 90 -2.52 5.13 10.43
C ALA A 90 -1.56 5.49 9.29
N PHE A 91 -2.07 5.89 8.14
CA PHE A 91 -1.26 6.34 7.01
C PHE A 91 -0.48 7.62 7.34
N ARG A 92 -1.13 8.62 7.94
CA ARG A 92 -0.46 9.82 8.45
C ARG A 92 0.64 9.49 9.46
N TYR A 93 0.37 8.56 10.36
CA TYR A 93 1.36 8.10 11.33
C TYR A 93 2.59 7.48 10.64
N VAL A 94 2.39 6.63 9.65
CA VAL A 94 3.49 5.99 8.91
C VAL A 94 4.32 7.03 8.16
N LEU A 95 3.69 7.97 7.46
CA LEU A 95 4.38 9.03 6.74
C LEU A 95 5.13 9.98 7.68
N GLY A 96 4.58 10.25 8.85
CA GLY A 96 5.18 11.11 9.87
C GLY A 96 6.41 10.52 10.58
N GLN A 97 6.73 9.24 10.35
CA GLN A 97 7.94 8.61 10.92
C GLN A 97 9.23 8.97 10.17
N TYR A 98 9.12 9.53 8.97
CA TYR A 98 10.30 9.96 8.22
C TYR A 98 10.93 11.21 8.85
N ALA A 99 12.24 11.26 8.86
CA ALA A 99 12.98 12.41 9.38
C ALA A 99 12.63 13.69 8.58
N PRO A 100 12.62 14.86 9.23
CA PRO A 100 12.37 16.12 8.54
C PRO A 100 13.29 16.31 7.33
N GLY A 101 12.73 16.67 6.20
CA GLY A 101 13.45 16.84 4.93
C GLY A 101 13.61 15.55 4.10
N ASN A 102 13.32 14.39 4.67
CA ASN A 102 13.28 13.14 3.91
C ASN A 102 11.89 12.93 3.32
N ARG A 103 11.85 12.51 2.06
CA ARG A 103 10.59 12.20 1.37
C ARG A 103 10.23 10.73 1.60
N PRO A 104 9.03 10.44 2.09
CA PRO A 104 8.56 9.06 2.15
C PRO A 104 8.53 8.43 0.76
N ALA A 105 9.13 7.24 0.61
CA ALA A 105 9.05 6.44 -0.60
C ALA A 105 7.80 5.56 -0.53
N VAL A 106 6.86 5.74 -1.45
CA VAL A 106 5.56 5.06 -1.45
C VAL A 106 5.35 4.34 -2.78
N TRP A 107 5.30 3.03 -2.72
CA TRP A 107 5.04 2.17 -3.85
C TRP A 107 3.53 1.99 -4.05
N ALA A 108 3.04 2.49 -5.18
CA ALA A 108 1.67 2.30 -5.65
C ALA A 108 1.52 0.89 -6.23
N ALA A 109 0.79 0.01 -5.55
CA ALA A 109 0.74 -1.42 -5.86
C ALA A 109 -0.66 -2.03 -5.80
N TRP A 110 -1.70 -1.22 -5.94
CA TRP A 110 -3.10 -1.67 -5.80
C TRP A 110 -3.64 -2.45 -7.00
N GLY A 111 -3.04 -2.34 -8.18
CA GLY A 111 -3.47 -3.08 -9.36
C GLY A 111 -4.89 -2.75 -9.82
N THR A 112 -5.45 -3.65 -10.61
CA THR A 112 -6.82 -3.49 -11.17
C THR A 112 -7.93 -3.70 -10.13
N LEU A 113 -7.61 -4.27 -8.98
CA LEU A 113 -8.57 -4.49 -7.89
C LEU A 113 -9.14 -3.18 -7.31
N ILE A 114 -8.54 -2.03 -7.62
CA ILE A 114 -9.09 -0.72 -7.28
C ILE A 114 -10.52 -0.52 -7.83
N GLU A 115 -10.87 -1.21 -8.90
CA GLU A 115 -12.20 -1.13 -9.53
C GLU A 115 -13.24 -2.01 -8.84
N LYS A 116 -12.84 -2.82 -7.85
CA LYS A 116 -13.72 -3.83 -7.24
C LYS A 116 -14.89 -3.23 -6.44
N ARG A 117 -14.68 -2.07 -5.85
CA ARG A 117 -15.69 -1.32 -5.09
C ARG A 117 -15.58 0.17 -5.42
N PRO A 118 -16.68 0.88 -5.62
CA PRO A 118 -16.64 2.33 -5.90
C PRO A 118 -15.95 3.14 -4.82
N TYR A 119 -16.12 2.78 -3.55
CA TYR A 119 -15.50 3.51 -2.44
C TYR A 119 -13.97 3.43 -2.39
N LEU A 120 -13.37 2.46 -3.10
CA LEU A 120 -11.90 2.34 -3.13
C LEU A 120 -11.24 3.52 -3.84
N PHE A 121 -11.88 4.08 -4.87
CA PHE A 121 -11.39 5.28 -5.54
C PHE A 121 -11.38 6.49 -4.60
N ASP A 122 -12.47 6.69 -3.87
CA ASP A 122 -12.57 7.80 -2.92
C ASP A 122 -11.54 7.66 -1.78
N ALA A 123 -11.35 6.45 -1.28
CA ALA A 123 -10.33 6.16 -0.28
C ALA A 123 -8.92 6.41 -0.79
N LEU A 124 -8.61 5.97 -2.01
CA LEU A 124 -7.31 6.20 -2.64
C LEU A 124 -7.05 7.69 -2.89
N GLU A 125 -8.05 8.43 -3.34
CA GLU A 125 -7.94 9.88 -3.55
C GLU A 125 -7.52 10.59 -2.25
N GLN A 126 -8.11 10.23 -1.12
CA GLN A 126 -7.71 10.76 0.18
C GLN A 126 -6.28 10.36 0.57
N MET A 127 -5.87 9.13 0.28
CA MET A 127 -4.47 8.72 0.51
C MET A 127 -3.49 9.51 -0.34
N LEU A 128 -3.81 9.77 -1.59
CA LEU A 128 -2.98 10.59 -2.48
C LEU A 128 -2.84 12.01 -1.94
N ALA A 129 -3.92 12.60 -1.46
CA ALA A 129 -3.89 13.93 -0.84
C ALA A 129 -3.02 13.96 0.42
N ILE A 130 -3.11 12.95 1.27
CA ILE A 130 -2.25 12.81 2.46
C ILE A 130 -0.78 12.63 2.05
N GLY A 131 -0.52 11.81 1.04
CA GLY A 131 0.84 11.65 0.51
C GLY A 131 1.44 12.96 0.03
N GLU A 132 0.65 13.81 -0.60
CA GLU A 132 1.07 15.14 -1.06
C GLU A 132 1.42 16.07 0.13
N GLU A 133 0.64 16.06 1.20
CA GLU A 133 0.95 16.82 2.43
C GLU A 133 2.33 16.46 3.01
N TYR A 134 2.73 15.22 2.92
CA TYR A 134 4.02 14.72 3.41
C TYR A 134 5.12 14.69 2.35
N HIS A 135 4.88 15.24 1.16
CA HIS A 135 5.81 15.23 0.04
C HIS A 135 6.27 13.83 -0.36
N ALA A 136 5.38 12.85 -0.31
CA ALA A 136 5.67 11.48 -0.66
C ALA A 136 6.20 11.36 -2.10
N GLN A 137 7.20 10.51 -2.28
CA GLN A 137 7.68 10.12 -3.59
C GLN A 137 6.95 8.83 -4.00
N TRP A 138 6.09 8.93 -4.99
CA TRP A 138 5.35 7.80 -5.51
C TRP A 138 6.18 7.01 -6.52
N LEU A 139 6.22 5.69 -6.32
CA LEU A 139 6.96 4.75 -7.16
C LEU A 139 6.00 3.70 -7.71
N THR A 140 6.33 3.16 -8.88
CA THR A 140 5.68 1.99 -9.47
C THR A 140 6.73 0.99 -9.89
N PHE A 141 6.40 -0.30 -9.84
CA PHE A 141 7.22 -1.39 -10.34
C PHE A 141 6.43 -2.17 -11.38
N GLY A 142 7.09 -2.54 -12.49
CA GLY A 142 6.43 -3.22 -13.57
C GLY A 142 5.54 -2.33 -14.45
N ALA A 143 4.99 -2.91 -15.50
CA ALA A 143 4.15 -2.21 -16.45
C ALA A 143 2.76 -1.92 -15.86
N ARG A 144 2.20 -0.77 -16.18
CA ARG A 144 0.80 -0.45 -15.84
C ARG A 144 -0.15 -1.33 -16.64
N SER A 145 -1.34 -1.56 -16.07
CA SER A 145 -2.43 -2.23 -16.78
C SER A 145 -2.93 -1.38 -17.96
N LYS A 146 -3.74 -1.98 -18.83
CA LYS A 146 -4.38 -1.24 -19.94
C LYS A 146 -5.22 -0.05 -19.48
N ALA A 147 -5.83 -0.16 -18.28
CA ALA A 147 -6.59 0.94 -17.67
C ALA A 147 -5.70 1.95 -16.93
N GLY A 148 -4.38 1.79 -16.95
CA GLY A 148 -3.43 2.71 -16.32
C GLY A 148 -3.16 2.45 -14.85
N HIS A 149 -3.68 1.36 -14.25
CA HIS A 149 -3.43 1.03 -12.85
C HIS A 149 -2.01 0.52 -12.64
N PRO A 150 -1.37 0.86 -11.50
CA PRO A 150 -0.04 0.36 -11.17
C PRO A 150 -0.05 -1.14 -10.95
N HIS A 151 1.06 -1.78 -11.29
CA HIS A 151 1.19 -3.24 -11.22
C HIS A 151 1.13 -3.74 -9.76
N HIS A 152 0.41 -4.84 -9.55
CA HIS A 152 0.38 -5.54 -8.26
C HIS A 152 1.74 -6.20 -7.98
N PRO A 153 2.19 -6.34 -6.71
CA PRO A 153 3.50 -6.91 -6.36
C PRO A 153 3.70 -8.35 -6.79
N LEU A 154 2.64 -9.12 -6.90
CA LEU A 154 2.70 -10.52 -7.31
C LEU A 154 3.15 -10.63 -8.78
N TYR A 155 3.97 -11.62 -9.09
CA TYR A 155 4.54 -11.87 -10.43
C TYR A 155 5.53 -10.81 -10.94
N LEU A 156 5.98 -9.90 -10.12
CA LEU A 156 7.08 -9.02 -10.48
C LEU A 156 8.41 -9.77 -10.52
N ARG A 157 9.25 -9.43 -11.49
CA ARG A 157 10.60 -9.97 -11.59
C ARG A 157 11.43 -9.58 -10.36
N ARG A 158 12.35 -10.48 -9.99
CA ARG A 158 13.24 -10.28 -8.84
C ARG A 158 14.12 -9.03 -8.98
N ASP A 159 14.48 -8.69 -10.20
CA ASP A 159 15.33 -7.56 -10.57
C ASP A 159 14.53 -6.30 -10.93
N SER A 160 13.24 -6.23 -10.59
CA SER A 160 12.42 -5.07 -10.86
C SER A 160 12.98 -3.82 -10.21
N VAL A 161 13.05 -2.73 -10.98
CA VAL A 161 13.49 -1.42 -10.53
C VAL A 161 12.31 -0.44 -10.59
N PRO A 162 12.29 0.58 -9.71
CA PRO A 162 11.18 1.51 -9.67
C PRO A 162 11.21 2.47 -10.84
N ALA A 163 10.01 2.83 -11.32
CA ALA A 163 9.79 4.04 -12.06
C ALA A 163 9.25 5.11 -11.11
N VAL A 164 9.83 6.32 -11.15
CA VAL A 164 9.31 7.46 -10.38
C VAL A 164 8.06 7.97 -11.08
N SER A 165 6.95 7.98 -10.35
CA SER A 165 5.73 8.62 -10.83
C SER A 165 5.80 10.11 -10.52
N TYR A 166 5.96 10.95 -11.55
CA TYR A 166 6.01 12.39 -11.38
C TYR A 166 4.65 12.91 -10.89
N THR A 167 4.67 13.55 -9.74
CA THR A 167 3.76 14.52 -9.12
C THR A 167 2.27 14.17 -9.01
N HIS A 168 1.64 13.46 -9.94
CA HIS A 168 0.23 13.09 -9.84
C HIS A 168 0.02 11.70 -10.41
N LEU A 169 -0.28 10.73 -9.52
CA LEU A 169 -1.01 9.54 -9.92
C LEU A 169 -2.42 10.02 -10.31
N THR A 170 -2.60 10.39 -11.56
CA THR A 170 -3.95 10.62 -12.06
C THR A 170 -4.68 9.30 -12.02
N LEU A 171 -5.67 9.22 -11.14
CA LEU A 171 -6.63 8.13 -11.19
C LEU A 171 -7.26 8.15 -12.57
N PRO A 172 -7.42 6.98 -13.23
CA PRO A 172 -8.19 6.93 -14.45
C PRO A 172 -9.55 7.56 -14.16
N THR A 173 -9.90 8.56 -14.93
CA THR A 173 -11.24 9.13 -14.85
C THR A 173 -12.20 8.04 -15.24
N ASN A 174 -12.89 7.46 -14.24
CA ASN A 174 -14.11 6.73 -14.54
C ASN A 174 -15.08 7.74 -15.13
N SER A 175 -15.30 7.65 -16.42
CA SER A 175 -16.48 8.24 -17.04
C SER A 175 -17.69 7.55 -16.39
N ARG A 176 -18.25 8.21 -15.40
CA ARG A 176 -19.55 7.84 -14.83
C ARG A 176 -20.63 8.06 -15.87
#